data_f83b1ed7a8a1b59b9bf738e4c097907e
#
_entry.id   f83b1ed7a8a1b59b9bf738e4c097907e
#
_cell.length_a   1.000
_cell.length_b   1.000
_cell.length_c   1.000
_cell.angle_alpha   90.00
_cell.angle_beta   90.00
_cell.angle_gamma   90.00
#
_symmetry.space_group_name_H-M   'P 1'
#
loop_
_entity.id
_entity.type
_entity.pdbx_description
1 polymer ?
#
loop_
_entity_poly.entity_id
_entity_poly.type
_entity_poly.pdbx_seq_one_letter_code
_entity_poly.pdbx_strand_id
1 'polypeptide(L)'
;VNDAADARTPSEAIADVRVHMPTRGNRKLERLVQAVNADDQVKAWWHVSAINATRRLGMSDHSWVHIQIVCNIALRLARLLFRRGVVPGMVADHAMSERDAEV
;
A
#
# COMPACT_ATOMS: atom_id res chain seq x y z
N VAL A 1 -10.64 -6.79 -17.37
CA VAL A 1 -9.24 -7.21 -17.24
C VAL A 1 -8.76 -7.77 -18.57
N ASN A 2 -7.66 -7.30 -19.04
CA ASN A 2 -7.05 -7.77 -20.27
C ASN A 2 -6.10 -8.93 -19.97
N ASP A 3 -6.46 -10.14 -20.35
CA ASP A 3 -5.64 -11.33 -20.12
C ASP A 3 -4.26 -11.23 -20.79
N ALA A 4 -4.13 -10.49 -21.89
CA ALA A 4 -2.85 -10.26 -22.54
C ALA A 4 -1.84 -9.53 -21.63
N ALA A 5 -2.29 -8.71 -20.68
CA ALA A 5 -1.41 -8.04 -19.73
C ALA A 5 -0.74 -9.01 -18.76
N ASP A 6 -1.32 -10.19 -18.57
CA ASP A 6 -0.83 -11.22 -17.64
C ASP A 6 -0.05 -12.34 -18.35
N ALA A 7 0.31 -12.16 -19.61
CA ALA A 7 1.13 -13.13 -20.35
C ALA A 7 2.58 -13.16 -19.86
N ARG A 8 3.00 -12.19 -19.04
CA ARG A 8 4.33 -12.11 -18.46
C ARG A 8 4.53 -13.20 -17.40
N THR A 9 5.79 -13.61 -17.21
CA THR A 9 6.15 -14.46 -16.07
C THR A 9 5.90 -13.72 -14.75
N PRO A 10 5.69 -14.43 -13.62
CA PRO A 10 5.55 -13.78 -12.32
C PRO A 10 6.71 -12.82 -11.99
N SER A 11 7.94 -13.19 -12.33
CA SER A 11 9.10 -12.33 -12.10
C SER A 11 9.03 -11.03 -12.92
N GLU A 12 8.59 -11.11 -14.18
CA GLU A 12 8.38 -9.94 -15.02
C GLU A 12 7.22 -9.08 -14.51
N ALA A 13 6.14 -9.71 -14.03
CA ALA A 13 4.98 -9.01 -13.53
C ALA A 13 5.28 -8.18 -12.27
N ILE A 14 6.19 -8.64 -11.41
CA ILE A 14 6.54 -7.94 -10.17
C ILE A 14 7.71 -6.96 -10.33
N ALA A 15 8.48 -7.05 -11.43
CA ALA A 15 9.68 -6.24 -11.63
C ALA A 15 9.39 -4.73 -11.59
N ASP A 16 8.26 -4.31 -12.12
CA ASP A 16 7.86 -2.91 -12.22
C ASP A 16 6.98 -2.43 -11.06
N VAL A 17 6.66 -3.31 -10.12
CA VAL A 17 5.81 -2.95 -8.98
C VAL A 17 6.57 -2.00 -8.06
N ARG A 18 6.00 -0.82 -7.88
CA ARG A 18 6.57 0.17 -6.97
C ARG A 18 5.47 1.05 -6.39
N VAL A 19 5.33 0.97 -5.09
CA VAL A 19 4.35 1.78 -4.35
C VAL A 19 4.93 3.15 -4.08
N HIS A 20 4.15 4.18 -4.35
CA HIS A 20 4.48 5.58 -4.08
C HIS A 20 3.49 6.16 -3.09
N MET A 21 4.00 6.82 -2.07
CA MET A 21 3.19 7.49 -1.05
C MET A 21 3.79 8.85 -0.70
N PRO A 22 2.95 9.86 -0.39
CA PRO A 22 3.43 11.17 0.00
C PRO A 22 3.92 11.14 1.46
N THR A 23 5.17 10.74 1.66
CA THR A 23 5.76 10.55 2.99
C THR A 23 6.00 11.85 3.75
N ARG A 24 6.19 12.95 3.03
CA ARG A 24 6.38 14.30 3.60
C ARG A 24 7.45 14.36 4.69
N GLY A 25 8.60 13.69 4.44
CA GLY A 25 9.70 13.65 5.39
C GLY A 25 9.50 12.77 6.61
N ASN A 26 8.44 11.97 6.66
CA ASN A 26 8.24 10.98 7.71
C ASN A 26 9.19 9.80 7.47
N ARG A 27 10.29 9.75 8.20
CA ARG A 27 11.35 8.75 7.99
C ARG A 27 10.89 7.32 8.25
N LYS A 28 10.03 7.09 9.23
CA LYS A 28 9.48 5.76 9.50
C LYS A 28 8.63 5.27 8.35
N LEU A 29 7.80 6.15 7.81
CA LEU A 29 6.97 5.84 6.64
C LEU A 29 7.84 5.61 5.40
N GLU A 30 8.86 6.44 5.19
CA GLU A 30 9.83 6.25 4.09
C GLU A 30 10.51 4.89 4.16
N ARG A 31 10.96 4.48 5.34
CA ARG A 31 11.58 3.17 5.55
C ARG A 31 10.62 2.02 5.26
N LEU A 32 9.37 2.15 5.69
CA LEU A 32 8.35 1.14 5.40
C LEU A 32 8.11 1.01 3.89
N VAL A 33 7.93 2.13 3.20
CA VAL A 33 7.73 2.14 1.74
C VAL A 33 8.93 1.54 1.01
N GLN A 34 10.15 1.88 1.43
CA GLN A 34 11.37 1.32 0.87
C GLN A 34 11.46 -0.19 1.10
N ALA A 35 11.14 -0.65 2.31
CA ALA A 35 11.16 -2.07 2.65
C ALA A 35 10.16 -2.87 1.80
N VAL A 36 8.94 -2.35 1.64
CA VAL A 36 7.91 -2.96 0.79
C VAL A 36 8.35 -3.01 -0.66
N ASN A 37 8.90 -1.92 -1.18
CA ASN A 37 9.37 -1.85 -2.57
C ASN A 37 10.59 -2.73 -2.86
N ALA A 38 11.32 -3.12 -1.82
CA ALA A 38 12.45 -4.05 -1.93
C ALA A 38 12.06 -5.52 -1.70
N ASP A 39 10.83 -5.80 -1.30
CA ASP A 39 10.37 -7.14 -0.93
C ASP A 39 9.63 -7.81 -2.10
N ASP A 40 10.35 -8.63 -2.85
CA ASP A 40 9.79 -9.35 -3.99
C ASP A 40 8.72 -10.37 -3.58
N GLN A 41 8.79 -10.90 -2.37
CA GLN A 41 7.78 -11.84 -1.88
C GLN A 41 6.42 -11.16 -1.65
N VAL A 42 6.40 -9.99 -1.07
CA VAL A 42 5.17 -9.19 -0.92
C VAL A 42 4.58 -8.87 -2.30
N LYS A 43 5.40 -8.48 -3.24
CA LYS A 43 4.97 -8.21 -4.62
C LYS A 43 4.40 -9.47 -5.29
N ALA A 44 5.03 -10.62 -5.06
CA ALA A 44 4.53 -11.89 -5.57
C ALA A 44 3.16 -12.24 -4.96
N TRP A 45 2.97 -12.02 -3.67
CA TRP A 45 1.68 -12.23 -3.02
C TRP A 45 0.59 -11.32 -3.60
N TRP A 46 0.90 -10.07 -3.86
CA TRP A 46 -0.04 -9.15 -4.51
C TRP A 46 -0.41 -9.62 -5.91
N HIS A 47 0.56 -10.11 -6.66
CA HIS A 47 0.32 -10.65 -8.00
C HIS A 47 -0.61 -11.87 -7.96
N VAL A 48 -0.35 -12.83 -7.06
CA VAL A 48 -1.19 -14.02 -6.88
C VAL A 48 -2.60 -13.64 -6.42
N SER A 49 -2.71 -12.70 -5.48
CA SER A 49 -4.00 -12.22 -5.00
C SER A 49 -4.81 -11.56 -6.11
N ALA A 50 -4.17 -10.78 -6.97
CA ALA A 50 -4.81 -10.14 -8.11
C ALA A 50 -5.37 -11.17 -9.09
N ILE A 51 -4.59 -12.18 -9.43
CA ILE A 51 -5.02 -13.27 -10.33
C ILE A 51 -6.19 -14.04 -9.70
N ASN A 52 -6.08 -14.40 -8.44
CA ASN A 52 -7.13 -15.13 -7.74
C ASN A 52 -8.44 -14.32 -7.68
N ALA A 53 -8.35 -13.04 -7.37
CA ALA A 53 -9.52 -12.18 -7.26
C ALA A 53 -10.23 -12.01 -8.62
N THR A 54 -9.48 -11.70 -9.67
CA THR A 54 -10.07 -11.37 -10.98
C THR A 54 -10.44 -12.61 -11.79
N ARG A 55 -9.54 -13.58 -11.88
CA ARG A 55 -9.75 -14.75 -12.74
C ARG A 55 -10.59 -15.84 -12.11
N ARG A 56 -10.43 -16.07 -10.82
CA ARG A 56 -11.11 -17.18 -10.12
C ARG A 56 -12.41 -16.76 -9.45
N LEU A 57 -12.43 -15.56 -8.86
CA LEU A 57 -13.55 -15.07 -8.07
C LEU A 57 -14.40 -14.03 -8.80
N GLY A 58 -13.96 -13.55 -9.96
CA GLY A 58 -14.67 -12.53 -10.73
C GLY A 58 -14.81 -11.20 -10.00
N MET A 59 -13.91 -10.91 -9.07
CA MET A 59 -13.91 -9.67 -8.29
C MET A 59 -13.22 -8.55 -9.05
N SER A 60 -13.36 -7.32 -8.56
CA SER A 60 -12.62 -6.18 -9.05
C SER A 60 -11.12 -6.33 -8.80
N ASP A 61 -10.31 -5.46 -9.42
CA ASP A 61 -8.86 -5.48 -9.30
C ASP A 61 -8.39 -5.35 -7.85
N HIS A 62 -7.57 -6.30 -7.40
CA HIS A 62 -6.91 -6.34 -6.10
C HIS A 62 -5.39 -6.35 -6.27
N SER A 63 -4.89 -5.76 -7.37
CA SER A 63 -3.47 -5.64 -7.64
C SER A 63 -2.78 -4.62 -6.72
N TRP A 64 -1.46 -4.50 -6.86
CA TRP A 64 -0.68 -3.49 -6.16
C TRP A 64 -1.17 -2.06 -6.44
N VAL A 65 -1.75 -1.80 -7.60
CA VAL A 65 -2.34 -0.49 -7.94
C VAL A 65 -3.50 -0.16 -7.00
N HIS A 66 -4.38 -1.13 -6.76
CA HIS A 66 -5.47 -0.98 -5.79
C HIS A 66 -4.93 -0.70 -4.39
N ILE A 67 -3.91 -1.44 -3.96
CA ILE A 67 -3.26 -1.26 -2.66
C ILE A 67 -2.67 0.15 -2.55
N GLN A 68 -1.98 0.62 -3.58
CA GLN A 68 -1.45 1.98 -3.61
C GLN A 68 -2.54 3.04 -3.45
N ILE A 69 -3.65 2.89 -4.16
CA ILE A 69 -4.78 3.81 -4.07
C ILE A 69 -5.35 3.82 -2.65
N VAL A 70 -5.61 2.66 -2.07
CA VAL A 70 -6.17 2.52 -0.72
C VAL A 70 -5.23 3.14 0.31
N CYS A 71 -3.94 2.84 0.25
CA CYS A 71 -2.95 3.40 1.18
C CYS A 71 -2.85 4.92 1.07
N ASN A 72 -2.85 5.47 -0.14
CA ASN A 72 -2.81 6.92 -0.34
C ASN A 72 -4.07 7.60 0.20
N ILE A 73 -5.23 7.03 -0.02
CA ILE A 73 -6.50 7.56 0.52
C ILE A 73 -6.48 7.51 2.06
N ALA A 74 -6.09 6.38 2.63
CA ALA A 74 -6.01 6.20 4.08
C ALA A 74 -5.08 7.22 4.73
N LEU A 75 -3.90 7.42 4.16
CA LEU A 75 -2.92 8.37 4.67
C LEU A 75 -3.44 9.82 4.60
N ARG A 76 -4.04 10.21 3.48
CA ARG A 76 -4.64 11.54 3.32
C ARG A 76 -5.78 11.76 4.29
N LEU A 77 -6.62 10.76 4.49
CA LEU A 77 -7.73 10.83 5.44
C LEU A 77 -7.21 10.97 6.87
N ALA A 78 -6.23 10.18 7.27
CA ALA A 78 -5.60 10.28 8.57
C ALA A 78 -5.05 11.68 8.83
N ARG A 79 -4.28 12.22 7.89
CA ARG A 79 -3.73 13.57 7.99
C ARG A 79 -4.80 14.65 8.08
N LEU A 80 -5.90 14.49 7.36
CA LEU A 80 -7.03 15.41 7.44
C LEU A 80 -7.68 15.38 8.82
N LEU A 81 -7.88 14.19 9.37
CA LEU A 81 -8.43 14.02 10.72
C LEU A 81 -7.51 14.65 11.79
N PHE A 82 -6.20 14.42 11.69
CA PHE A 82 -5.24 15.01 12.64
C PHE A 82 -5.28 16.56 12.60
N ARG A 83 -5.34 17.14 11.41
CA ARG A 83 -5.47 18.59 11.25
C ARG A 83 -6.77 19.14 11.83
N ARG A 84 -7.80 18.33 11.91
CA ARG A 84 -9.09 18.70 12.51
C ARG A 84 -9.16 18.44 14.00
N GLY A 85 -8.05 18.04 14.62
CA GLY A 85 -7.96 17.84 16.05
C GLY A 85 -8.31 16.44 16.54
N VAL A 86 -8.52 15.49 15.63
CA VAL A 86 -8.70 14.08 16.02
C VAL A 86 -7.36 13.53 16.46
N VAL A 87 -7.31 12.99 17.68
CA VAL A 87 -6.08 12.40 18.25
C VAL A 87 -6.19 10.88 18.17
N PRO A 88 -5.25 10.20 17.46
CA PRO A 88 -5.24 8.73 17.41
C PRO A 88 -5.02 8.13 18.81
N GLY A 89 -5.62 6.97 19.05
CA GLY A 89 -5.46 6.27 20.34
C GLY A 89 -4.00 6.01 20.70
N MET A 90 -3.16 5.65 19.74
CA MET A 90 -1.74 5.44 19.98
C MET A 90 -1.01 6.72 20.44
N VAL A 91 -1.45 7.87 20.00
CA VAL A 91 -0.89 9.16 20.44
C VAL A 91 -1.39 9.50 21.86
N ALA A 92 -2.69 9.33 22.10
CA ALA A 92 -3.32 9.66 23.38
C ALA A 92 -2.87 8.72 24.50
N ASP A 93 -2.75 7.42 24.23
CA ASP A 93 -2.62 6.38 25.26
C ASP A 93 -1.24 5.73 25.31
N HIS A 94 -0.42 5.85 24.27
CA HIS A 94 0.84 5.11 24.14
C HIS A 94 2.07 6.00 23.90
N ALA A 95 1.98 7.28 24.13
CA ALA A 95 3.08 8.24 23.98
C ALA A 95 3.76 8.21 22.59
N MET A 96 3.01 7.86 21.56
CA MET A 96 3.45 7.90 20.17
C MET A 96 3.14 9.25 19.54
N SER A 97 3.79 9.55 18.42
CA SER A 97 3.55 10.78 17.66
C SER A 97 2.52 10.57 16.54
N GLU A 98 1.99 11.67 15.99
CA GLU A 98 1.14 11.59 14.79
C GLU A 98 1.89 10.98 13.61
N ARG A 99 3.20 11.19 13.51
CA ARG A 99 4.03 10.58 12.48
C ARG A 99 4.11 9.06 12.64
N ASP A 100 4.14 8.55 13.88
CA ASP A 100 4.04 7.11 14.14
C ASP A 100 2.68 6.57 13.68
N ALA A 101 1.62 7.34 13.86
CA ALA A 101 0.28 6.96 13.46
C ALA A 101 0.07 6.91 11.93
N GLU A 102 0.93 7.54 11.15
CA GLU A 102 0.92 7.47 9.69
C GLU A 102 1.45 6.12 9.14
N VAL A 103 2.18 5.38 9.95
CA VAL A 103 2.80 4.11 9.55
C VAL A 103 1.87 2.93 9.74
#